data_1f0853a4a828b361e4967d43055ed602
#
_entry.id   1f0853a4a828b361e4967d43055ed602
#
_cell.length_a   1.000
_cell.length_b   1.000
_cell.length_c   1.000
_cell.angle_alpha   90.00
_cell.angle_beta   90.00
_cell.angle_gamma   90.00
#
_symmetry.space_group_name_H-M   'P 1'
#
loop_
_entity.id
_entity.type
_entity.pdbx_description
1 polymer ?
#
loop_
_entity_poly.entity_id
_entity_poly.type
_entity_poly.pdbx_seq_one_letter_code
_entity_poly.pdbx_strand_id
1 'polypeptide(L)'
;MSLASTLILRFGQIIRDPPRALVRLGIFAAFSTLLILVTWKGSSSLSYGWSAAPISEAELRNISQKAKEYSENPVKAPYKSTFWEVGQRSRELSKWISRSEQVGTTSRSGREVLTIVEESTQELFPFLKNPPRNPQSKTPLSDLRKSFDKRSRGIVIPVGGGEQSVRFAGHLIVSLRKVLHSRLPIQVVYAGEDDLPKKDRDGISNLDGASDVEFLDIFTVFDDTTLKLKDGGWAIKAFALLGSRFEEAILLDADAVFIQKPERLFAQRAYIEKGALLFHDRLLWQHAFKQRHEWWKDQIKEPTAEMNRSLVWTEDYAEECDSGVVVLNKGRVNNLVGLLHVAWQNTHDVREEVTYRLGHGDKESWWLGLELGGSRYEFEQHYGSMLGWGKEENGNVTRVCSFVIAHTDEKDKLLWYNGSLLKNKRVDPEGYEVPEYWMMDGKWHKGRTKDDMSCMTDSVVLELTNEEKRLLRESIEVAKRVDTALKKGT
;
A
#
# COMPACT_ATOMS: atom_id res chain seq x y z
N MET A 1 19.56 -35.71 22.15
CA MET A 1 19.40 -36.85 21.22
C MET A 1 18.20 -36.56 20.33
N SER A 2 18.38 -36.50 18.99
CA SER A 2 17.34 -36.07 18.06
C SER A 2 16.25 -37.14 17.89
N LEU A 3 15.03 -36.72 17.55
CA LEU A 3 13.88 -37.61 17.24
C LEU A 3 14.22 -38.73 16.23
N ALA A 4 15.19 -38.51 15.34
CA ALA A 4 15.67 -39.46 14.36
C ALA A 4 16.40 -40.66 15.00
N SER A 5 17.14 -40.46 16.08
CA SER A 5 17.84 -41.53 16.79
C SER A 5 16.92 -42.47 17.54
N THR A 6 15.79 -41.94 18.01
CA THR A 6 14.74 -42.71 18.74
C THR A 6 13.90 -43.56 17.76
N LEU A 7 13.72 -43.12 16.54
CA LEU A 7 13.00 -43.87 15.51
C LEU A 7 13.83 -45.06 14.99
N ILE A 8 15.16 -44.91 14.82
CA ILE A 8 16.05 -45.95 14.32
C ILE A 8 16.19 -47.10 15.35
N LEU A 9 16.23 -46.80 16.65
CA LEU A 9 16.27 -47.81 17.72
C LEU A 9 14.97 -48.60 17.84
N ARG A 10 13.81 -48.05 17.54
CA ARG A 10 12.54 -48.74 17.52
C ARG A 10 12.33 -49.61 16.27
N PHE A 11 12.93 -49.28 15.14
CA PHE A 11 12.89 -50.08 13.93
C PHE A 11 13.71 -51.39 14.06
N GLY A 12 14.81 -51.37 14.79
CA GLY A 12 15.62 -52.56 15.05
C GLY A 12 14.94 -53.62 15.93
N GLN A 13 13.96 -53.27 16.75
CA GLN A 13 13.18 -54.22 17.57
C GLN A 13 11.99 -54.85 16.85
N ILE A 14 11.50 -54.26 15.77
CA ILE A 14 10.32 -54.74 15.02
C ILE A 14 10.68 -55.93 14.11
N ILE A 15 11.96 -56.11 13.75
CA ILE A 15 12.41 -57.18 12.83
C ILE A 15 12.61 -58.52 13.54
N ARG A 16 12.57 -58.61 14.87
CA ARG A 16 12.81 -59.85 15.62
C ARG A 16 11.64 -60.83 15.81
N ASP A 17 10.38 -60.38 15.46
CA ASP A 17 9.20 -61.22 15.59
C ASP A 17 8.33 -61.17 14.31
N PRO A 18 8.59 -62.05 13.31
CA PRO A 18 7.98 -61.94 11.99
C PRO A 18 6.45 -61.92 11.92
N PRO A 19 5.67 -62.72 12.68
CA PRO A 19 4.20 -62.67 12.54
C PRO A 19 3.57 -61.44 13.15
N ARG A 20 4.17 -60.83 14.17
CA ARG A 20 3.71 -59.54 14.73
C ARG A 20 4.18 -58.35 13.96
N ALA A 21 5.29 -58.44 13.25
CA ALA A 21 5.82 -57.40 12.37
C ALA A 21 4.92 -57.16 11.14
N LEU A 22 4.42 -58.22 10.52
CA LEU A 22 3.50 -58.15 9.37
C LEU A 22 2.16 -57.47 9.72
N VAL A 23 1.59 -57.77 10.90
CA VAL A 23 0.34 -57.13 11.38
C VAL A 23 0.60 -55.67 11.69
N ARG A 24 1.75 -55.31 12.29
CA ARG A 24 2.11 -53.93 12.59
C ARG A 24 2.45 -53.12 11.33
N LEU A 25 3.10 -53.73 10.31
CA LEU A 25 3.31 -53.12 9.00
C LEU A 25 1.97 -52.90 8.27
N GLY A 26 1.04 -53.85 8.33
CA GLY A 26 -0.31 -53.70 7.77
C GLY A 26 -1.10 -52.55 8.42
N ILE A 27 -1.04 -52.43 9.74
CA ILE A 27 -1.68 -51.36 10.50
C ILE A 27 -1.01 -50.01 10.16
N PHE A 28 0.32 -49.96 10.03
CA PHE A 28 1.05 -48.73 9.67
C PHE A 28 0.76 -48.30 8.21
N ALA A 29 0.72 -49.29 7.28
CA ALA A 29 0.31 -49.03 5.91
C ALA A 29 -1.16 -48.56 5.82
N ALA A 30 -2.08 -49.15 6.57
CA ALA A 30 -3.46 -48.73 6.62
C ALA A 30 -3.63 -47.33 7.25
N PHE A 31 -2.84 -47.00 8.28
CA PHE A 31 -2.83 -45.65 8.89
C PHE A 31 -2.21 -44.63 7.96
N SER A 32 -1.12 -44.98 7.28
CA SER A 32 -0.49 -44.08 6.29
C SER A 32 -1.39 -43.83 5.07
N THR A 33 -2.10 -44.87 4.61
CA THR A 33 -3.08 -44.73 3.51
C THR A 33 -4.31 -43.95 3.96
N LEU A 34 -4.77 -44.12 5.21
CA LEU A 34 -5.85 -43.31 5.76
C LEU A 34 -5.43 -41.84 5.95
N LEU A 35 -4.20 -41.60 6.39
CA LEU A 35 -3.65 -40.23 6.51
C LEU A 35 -3.49 -39.56 5.12
N ILE A 36 -3.04 -40.31 4.12
CA ILE A 36 -2.93 -39.84 2.73
C ILE A 36 -4.34 -39.59 2.14
N LEU A 37 -5.30 -40.47 2.41
CA LEU A 37 -6.69 -40.27 1.97
C LEU A 37 -7.39 -39.09 2.70
N VAL A 38 -7.07 -38.85 3.96
CA VAL A 38 -7.60 -37.71 4.72
C VAL A 38 -6.91 -36.42 4.27
N THR A 39 -5.61 -36.43 4.01
CA THR A 39 -4.90 -35.26 3.46
C THR A 39 -5.26 -35.02 2.00
N TRP A 40 -5.49 -36.08 1.21
CA TRP A 40 -5.94 -35.94 -0.18
C TRP A 40 -7.42 -35.52 -0.26
N LYS A 41 -8.30 -35.99 0.61
CA LYS A 41 -9.65 -35.43 0.75
C LYS A 41 -9.68 -34.03 1.35
N GLY A 42 -8.66 -33.66 2.13
CA GLY A 42 -8.51 -32.28 2.65
C GLY A 42 -7.89 -31.34 1.63
N SER A 43 -7.17 -31.84 0.61
CA SER A 43 -6.59 -31.01 -0.47
C SER A 43 -7.38 -31.04 -1.77
N SER A 44 -8.26 -32.02 -1.99
CA SER A 44 -9.37 -31.81 -2.89
C SER A 44 -10.37 -30.92 -2.13
N SER A 45 -10.21 -29.61 -2.21
CA SER A 45 -11.31 -28.69 -2.12
C SER A 45 -12.29 -29.11 -3.23
N LEU A 46 -13.14 -30.06 -2.95
CA LEU A 46 -14.46 -30.06 -3.51
C LEU A 46 -15.00 -28.68 -3.12
N SER A 47 -14.82 -27.70 -4.03
CA SER A 47 -15.72 -26.57 -4.10
C SER A 47 -17.08 -27.16 -4.45
N TYR A 48 -17.70 -27.81 -3.48
CA TYR A 48 -19.14 -27.74 -3.40
C TYR A 48 -19.37 -26.24 -3.33
N GLY A 49 -19.73 -25.66 -4.46
CA GLY A 49 -20.26 -24.33 -4.51
C GLY A 49 -21.48 -24.32 -3.58
N TRP A 50 -21.23 -23.98 -2.34
CA TRP A 50 -22.26 -23.44 -1.51
C TRP A 50 -22.59 -22.11 -2.17
N SER A 51 -23.53 -22.17 -3.14
CA SER A 51 -24.17 -20.95 -3.59
C SER A 51 -24.72 -20.32 -2.32
N ALA A 52 -24.25 -19.12 -1.99
CA ALA A 52 -24.78 -18.41 -0.84
C ALA A 52 -26.31 -18.38 -0.98
N ALA A 53 -27.00 -18.47 0.14
CA ALA A 53 -28.46 -18.45 0.14
C ALA A 53 -28.94 -17.23 -0.69
N PRO A 54 -29.97 -17.39 -1.51
CA PRO A 54 -30.54 -16.29 -2.29
C PRO A 54 -30.82 -15.09 -1.40
N ILE A 55 -30.72 -13.88 -1.96
CA ILE A 55 -31.11 -12.66 -1.24
C ILE A 55 -32.61 -12.76 -0.97
N SER A 56 -32.99 -12.71 0.30
CA SER A 56 -34.40 -12.72 0.68
C SER A 56 -35.08 -11.40 0.31
N GLU A 57 -36.40 -11.41 0.12
CA GLU A 57 -37.13 -10.18 -0.13
C GLU A 57 -36.99 -9.14 0.99
N ALA A 58 -36.87 -9.60 2.25
CA ALA A 58 -36.67 -8.70 3.38
C ALA A 58 -35.28 -8.04 3.33
N GLU A 59 -34.23 -8.83 2.98
CA GLU A 59 -32.89 -8.31 2.78
C GLU A 59 -32.83 -7.30 1.62
N LEU A 60 -33.43 -7.62 0.48
CA LEU A 60 -33.52 -6.74 -0.68
C LEU A 60 -34.26 -5.44 -0.36
N ARG A 61 -35.40 -5.52 0.33
CA ARG A 61 -36.14 -4.33 0.78
C ARG A 61 -35.30 -3.44 1.69
N ASN A 62 -34.54 -4.03 2.63
CA ASN A 62 -33.68 -3.27 3.52
C ASN A 62 -32.57 -2.55 2.76
N ILE A 63 -31.87 -3.24 1.82
CA ILE A 63 -30.83 -2.64 0.96
C ILE A 63 -31.43 -1.49 0.13
N SER A 64 -32.56 -1.72 -0.52
CA SER A 64 -33.24 -0.73 -1.35
C SER A 64 -33.68 0.50 -0.55
N GLN A 65 -34.20 0.30 0.64
CA GLN A 65 -34.65 1.40 1.52
C GLN A 65 -33.47 2.25 1.98
N LYS A 66 -32.36 1.63 2.40
CA LYS A 66 -31.15 2.38 2.78
C LYS A 66 -30.51 3.11 1.60
N ALA A 67 -30.45 2.47 0.43
CA ALA A 67 -29.93 3.13 -0.77
C ALA A 67 -30.76 4.36 -1.16
N LYS A 68 -32.10 4.25 -1.06
CA LYS A 68 -33.00 5.37 -1.29
C LYS A 68 -32.78 6.50 -0.27
N GLU A 69 -32.64 6.17 1.02
CA GLU A 69 -32.33 7.15 2.06
C GLU A 69 -31.02 7.90 1.76
N TYR A 70 -29.98 7.20 1.29
CA TYR A 70 -28.69 7.80 0.94
C TYR A 70 -28.79 8.69 -0.29
N SER A 71 -29.57 8.30 -1.29
CA SER A 71 -29.82 9.10 -2.49
C SER A 71 -30.61 10.38 -2.18
N GLU A 72 -31.62 10.29 -1.31
CA GLU A 72 -32.40 11.45 -0.85
C GLU A 72 -31.56 12.42 0.02
N ASN A 73 -30.50 11.91 0.67
CA ASN A 73 -29.60 12.67 1.54
C ASN A 73 -28.15 12.57 1.06
N PRO A 74 -27.79 13.11 -0.10
CA PRO A 74 -26.44 13.04 -0.62
C PRO A 74 -25.45 13.80 0.26
N VAL A 75 -24.23 13.28 0.37
CA VAL A 75 -23.12 13.95 1.08
C VAL A 75 -22.78 15.24 0.35
N LYS A 76 -22.74 16.34 1.09
CA LYS A 76 -22.48 17.70 0.56
C LYS A 76 -21.52 18.46 1.48
N ALA A 77 -20.89 19.49 0.93
CA ALA A 77 -20.14 20.45 1.73
C ALA A 77 -21.03 21.11 2.81
N PRO A 78 -20.50 21.47 3.96
CA PRO A 78 -19.08 21.38 4.33
C PRO A 78 -18.66 19.94 4.68
N TYR A 79 -17.59 19.45 4.04
CA TYR A 79 -17.15 18.05 4.16
C TYR A 79 -16.50 17.73 5.51
N LYS A 80 -16.00 18.73 6.23
CA LYS A 80 -15.29 18.52 7.51
C LYS A 80 -16.09 17.71 8.54
N SER A 81 -17.42 17.76 8.49
CA SER A 81 -18.32 17.02 9.40
C SER A 81 -18.87 15.71 8.82
N THR A 82 -18.49 15.34 7.59
CA THR A 82 -19.14 14.23 6.85
C THR A 82 -18.29 12.97 6.72
N PHE A 83 -17.03 12.99 7.15
CA PHE A 83 -16.11 11.84 6.98
C PHE A 83 -16.63 10.55 7.64
N TRP A 84 -17.19 10.67 8.85
CA TRP A 84 -17.85 9.55 9.52
C TRP A 84 -19.03 9.00 8.69
N GLU A 85 -19.85 9.87 8.16
CA GLU A 85 -21.01 9.49 7.34
C GLU A 85 -20.58 8.77 6.05
N VAL A 86 -19.61 9.33 5.32
CA VAL A 86 -19.02 8.68 4.14
C VAL A 86 -18.44 7.31 4.51
N GLY A 87 -17.77 7.22 5.64
CA GLY A 87 -17.25 5.96 6.18
C GLY A 87 -18.35 4.93 6.46
N GLN A 88 -19.45 5.33 7.12
CA GLN A 88 -20.58 4.43 7.39
C GLN A 88 -21.23 3.91 6.10
N ARG A 89 -21.50 4.82 5.14
CA ARG A 89 -22.05 4.46 3.82
C ARG A 89 -21.09 3.54 3.06
N SER A 90 -19.78 3.76 3.15
CA SER A 90 -18.74 2.89 2.58
C SER A 90 -18.78 1.48 3.16
N ARG A 91 -18.91 1.35 4.48
CA ARG A 91 -19.03 0.05 5.16
C ARG A 91 -20.28 -0.73 4.72
N GLU A 92 -21.42 -0.05 4.57
CA GLU A 92 -22.63 -0.67 4.05
C GLU A 92 -22.46 -1.09 2.58
N LEU A 93 -21.90 -0.22 1.76
CA LEU A 93 -21.59 -0.50 0.35
C LEU A 93 -20.69 -1.74 0.21
N SER A 94 -19.67 -1.87 1.04
CA SER A 94 -18.79 -3.05 1.08
C SER A 94 -19.55 -4.35 1.35
N LYS A 95 -20.54 -4.31 2.28
CA LYS A 95 -21.42 -5.47 2.54
C LYS A 95 -22.29 -5.80 1.33
N TRP A 96 -22.86 -4.80 0.67
CA TRP A 96 -23.73 -5.01 -0.51
C TRP A 96 -22.94 -5.56 -1.70
N ILE A 97 -21.74 -5.05 -1.96
CA ILE A 97 -20.83 -5.57 -2.99
C ILE A 97 -20.53 -7.05 -2.70
N SER A 98 -20.06 -7.35 -1.48
CA SER A 98 -19.72 -8.72 -1.09
C SER A 98 -20.91 -9.66 -1.20
N ARG A 99 -22.09 -9.19 -0.85
CA ARG A 99 -23.33 -9.98 -0.93
C ARG A 99 -23.74 -10.23 -2.39
N SER A 100 -23.65 -9.22 -3.27
CA SER A 100 -23.94 -9.37 -4.68
C SER A 100 -22.99 -10.36 -5.38
N GLU A 101 -21.70 -10.37 -4.98
CA GLU A 101 -20.73 -11.34 -5.49
C GLU A 101 -21.02 -12.77 -5.05
N GLN A 102 -21.39 -12.97 -3.80
CA GLN A 102 -21.73 -14.31 -3.27
C GLN A 102 -22.94 -14.94 -3.99
N VAL A 103 -23.93 -14.12 -4.30
CA VAL A 103 -25.17 -14.59 -4.95
C VAL A 103 -25.01 -14.66 -6.49
N GLY A 104 -24.15 -13.80 -7.01
CA GLY A 104 -23.93 -13.67 -8.46
C GLY A 104 -25.11 -13.02 -9.22
N THR A 105 -24.88 -12.77 -10.50
CA THR A 105 -25.83 -12.07 -11.38
C THR A 105 -26.84 -12.98 -12.08
N THR A 106 -26.84 -14.27 -11.80
CA THR A 106 -27.78 -15.24 -12.38
C THR A 106 -29.18 -15.09 -11.81
N SER A 107 -29.30 -14.72 -10.53
CA SER A 107 -30.60 -14.46 -9.89
C SER A 107 -31.11 -13.03 -10.19
N ARG A 108 -32.45 -12.85 -10.12
CA ARG A 108 -33.06 -11.53 -10.24
C ARG A 108 -32.59 -10.60 -9.11
N SER A 109 -32.68 -11.06 -7.86
CA SER A 109 -32.30 -10.27 -6.69
C SER A 109 -30.79 -9.89 -6.69
N GLY A 110 -29.92 -10.78 -7.19
CA GLY A 110 -28.50 -10.47 -7.34
C GLY A 110 -28.25 -9.33 -8.35
N ARG A 111 -28.98 -9.31 -9.47
CA ARG A 111 -28.91 -8.20 -10.43
C ARG A 111 -29.46 -6.89 -9.84
N GLU A 112 -30.56 -6.94 -9.11
CA GLU A 112 -31.15 -5.76 -8.46
C GLU A 112 -30.18 -5.17 -7.44
N VAL A 113 -29.53 -5.98 -6.59
CA VAL A 113 -28.51 -5.49 -5.64
C VAL A 113 -27.29 -4.92 -6.38
N LEU A 114 -26.84 -5.54 -7.47
CA LEU A 114 -25.75 -4.98 -8.28
C LEU A 114 -26.09 -3.60 -8.83
N THR A 115 -27.31 -3.39 -9.33
CA THR A 115 -27.78 -2.07 -9.79
C THR A 115 -27.73 -1.05 -8.65
N ILE A 116 -28.26 -1.42 -7.48
CA ILE A 116 -28.22 -0.54 -6.29
C ILE A 116 -26.77 -0.22 -5.90
N VAL A 117 -25.87 -1.20 -5.94
CA VAL A 117 -24.44 -1.00 -5.64
C VAL A 117 -23.81 0.01 -6.61
N GLU A 118 -24.05 -0.14 -7.92
CA GLU A 118 -23.49 0.78 -8.92
C GLU A 118 -24.01 2.22 -8.75
N GLU A 119 -25.31 2.38 -8.53
CA GLU A 119 -25.92 3.69 -8.30
C GLU A 119 -25.41 4.32 -7.02
N SER A 120 -25.45 3.60 -5.89
CA SER A 120 -24.98 4.10 -4.60
C SER A 120 -23.49 4.44 -4.60
N THR A 121 -22.68 3.67 -5.34
CA THR A 121 -21.24 3.94 -5.46
C THR A 121 -20.99 5.24 -6.21
N GLN A 122 -21.72 5.49 -7.30
CA GLN A 122 -21.59 6.71 -8.08
C GLN A 122 -22.11 7.96 -7.31
N GLU A 123 -23.07 7.78 -6.43
CA GLU A 123 -23.56 8.87 -5.58
C GLU A 123 -22.55 9.21 -4.48
N LEU A 124 -21.98 8.17 -3.83
CA LEU A 124 -21.03 8.36 -2.74
C LEU A 124 -19.66 8.83 -3.26
N PHE A 125 -19.26 8.33 -4.44
CA PHE A 125 -17.97 8.61 -5.08
C PHE A 125 -18.16 9.16 -6.49
N PRO A 126 -18.56 10.44 -6.63
CA PRO A 126 -18.94 11.03 -7.92
C PRO A 126 -17.85 10.98 -9.00
N PHE A 127 -16.57 10.84 -8.61
CA PHE A 127 -15.46 10.70 -9.56
C PHE A 127 -15.50 9.39 -10.38
N LEU A 128 -16.38 8.46 -10.04
CA LEU A 128 -16.62 7.26 -10.85
C LEU A 128 -17.62 7.51 -11.99
N LYS A 129 -18.36 8.62 -11.95
CA LYS A 129 -19.34 8.95 -13.01
C LYS A 129 -18.62 9.28 -14.30
N ASN A 130 -19.23 8.87 -15.43
CA ASN A 130 -18.80 9.23 -16.78
C ASN A 130 -17.29 8.92 -17.03
N PRO A 131 -16.83 7.68 -16.77
CA PRO A 131 -15.42 7.36 -16.97
C PRO A 131 -15.03 7.56 -18.44
N PRO A 132 -13.91 8.25 -18.76
CA PRO A 132 -13.55 8.62 -20.14
C PRO A 132 -13.49 7.45 -21.13
N ARG A 133 -13.08 6.26 -20.67
CA ARG A 133 -13.06 5.04 -21.50
C ARG A 133 -14.45 4.55 -21.89
N ASN A 134 -15.49 4.84 -21.08
CA ASN A 134 -16.87 4.44 -21.33
C ASN A 134 -17.85 5.43 -20.68
N PRO A 135 -18.04 6.65 -21.24
CA PRO A 135 -18.84 7.71 -20.62
C PRO A 135 -20.32 7.34 -20.42
N GLN A 136 -20.80 6.34 -21.12
CA GLN A 136 -22.20 5.86 -21.02
C GLN A 136 -22.33 4.64 -20.08
N SER A 137 -21.28 4.27 -19.38
CA SER A 137 -21.33 3.12 -18.46
C SER A 137 -22.37 3.35 -17.36
N LYS A 138 -23.21 2.35 -17.17
CA LYS A 138 -24.13 2.26 -16.04
C LYS A 138 -23.56 1.42 -14.89
N THR A 139 -22.37 0.84 -15.11
CA THR A 139 -21.69 -0.04 -14.16
C THR A 139 -20.21 0.35 -13.98
N PRO A 140 -19.89 1.64 -13.69
CA PRO A 140 -18.52 2.13 -13.69
C PRO A 140 -17.64 1.47 -12.62
N LEU A 141 -18.19 1.08 -11.47
CA LEU A 141 -17.45 0.31 -10.47
C LEU A 141 -17.08 -1.09 -11.00
N SER A 142 -18.05 -1.78 -11.60
CA SER A 142 -17.81 -3.10 -12.20
C SER A 142 -16.82 -3.03 -13.37
N ASP A 143 -16.87 -1.98 -14.17
CA ASP A 143 -15.96 -1.77 -15.30
C ASP A 143 -14.54 -1.47 -14.78
N LEU A 144 -14.40 -0.64 -13.77
CA LEU A 144 -13.11 -0.39 -13.09
C LEU A 144 -12.53 -1.69 -12.52
N ARG A 145 -13.33 -2.49 -11.84
CA ARG A 145 -12.88 -3.78 -11.27
C ARG A 145 -12.52 -4.81 -12.33
N LYS A 146 -13.17 -4.81 -13.49
CA LYS A 146 -12.81 -5.66 -14.64
C LYS A 146 -11.51 -5.23 -15.30
N SER A 147 -11.09 -3.97 -15.14
CA SER A 147 -9.81 -3.49 -15.65
C SER A 147 -8.61 -3.99 -14.82
N PHE A 148 -8.84 -4.57 -13.66
CA PHE A 148 -7.78 -5.19 -12.86
C PHE A 148 -7.46 -6.58 -13.41
N ASP A 149 -6.19 -6.81 -13.71
CA ASP A 149 -5.70 -8.14 -14.07
C ASP A 149 -5.75 -9.03 -12.82
N LYS A 150 -6.57 -10.06 -12.85
CA LYS A 150 -6.80 -10.95 -11.71
C LYS A 150 -5.50 -11.56 -11.19
N ARG A 151 -5.26 -11.46 -9.89
CA ARG A 151 -4.08 -11.98 -9.20
C ARG A 151 -2.76 -11.38 -9.69
N SER A 152 -2.80 -10.27 -10.42
CA SER A 152 -1.58 -9.57 -10.84
C SER A 152 -0.96 -8.82 -9.67
N ARG A 153 0.37 -8.79 -9.66
CA ARG A 153 1.19 -8.00 -8.75
C ARG A 153 2.04 -7.02 -9.54
N GLY A 154 2.13 -5.79 -9.06
CA GLY A 154 2.94 -4.80 -9.75
C GLY A 154 3.25 -3.57 -8.90
N ILE A 155 4.06 -2.71 -9.48
CA ILE A 155 4.50 -1.45 -8.92
C ILE A 155 3.80 -0.32 -9.66
N VAL A 156 3.32 0.67 -8.92
CA VAL A 156 2.69 1.89 -9.44
C VAL A 156 3.52 3.08 -8.97
N ILE A 157 4.01 3.88 -9.92
CA ILE A 157 4.84 5.06 -9.62
C ILE A 157 4.14 6.27 -10.23
N PRO A 158 3.51 7.15 -9.44
CA PRO A 158 3.04 8.44 -9.91
C PRO A 158 4.23 9.32 -10.26
N VAL A 159 4.25 9.86 -11.48
CA VAL A 159 5.34 10.71 -11.99
C VAL A 159 4.74 11.89 -12.73
N GLY A 160 5.16 13.09 -12.36
CA GLY A 160 4.72 14.34 -12.97
C GLY A 160 5.38 15.52 -12.28
N GLY A 161 5.10 16.74 -12.75
CA GLY A 161 5.60 17.95 -12.12
C GLY A 161 7.07 18.28 -12.36
N GLY A 162 7.69 17.77 -13.44
CA GLY A 162 8.98 18.27 -13.93
C GLY A 162 10.18 17.32 -13.83
N GLU A 163 11.35 17.81 -14.25
CA GLU A 163 12.59 17.05 -14.44
C GLU A 163 13.02 16.23 -13.20
N GLN A 164 12.85 16.79 -12.01
CA GLN A 164 13.27 16.10 -10.78
C GLN A 164 12.47 14.82 -10.52
N SER A 165 11.17 14.84 -10.79
CA SER A 165 10.30 13.66 -10.65
C SER A 165 10.68 12.58 -11.67
N VAL A 166 10.91 12.96 -12.92
CA VAL A 166 11.40 12.06 -13.99
C VAL A 166 12.75 11.46 -13.64
N ARG A 167 13.68 12.28 -13.15
CA ARG A 167 15.01 11.85 -12.69
C ARG A 167 14.91 10.79 -11.60
N PHE A 168 14.17 11.06 -10.55
CA PHE A 168 14.04 10.13 -9.42
C PHE A 168 13.29 8.85 -9.81
N ALA A 169 12.26 8.95 -10.63
CA ALA A 169 11.60 7.77 -11.19
C ALA A 169 12.59 6.90 -11.99
N GLY A 170 13.45 7.52 -12.80
CA GLY A 170 14.53 6.82 -13.50
C GLY A 170 15.50 6.13 -12.55
N HIS A 171 15.94 6.82 -11.48
CA HIS A 171 16.81 6.22 -10.45
C HIS A 171 16.15 5.00 -9.80
N LEU A 172 14.89 5.13 -9.36
CA LEU A 172 14.12 4.05 -8.74
C LEU A 172 13.95 2.87 -9.70
N ILE A 173 13.42 3.09 -10.89
CA ILE A 173 13.14 2.03 -11.87
C ILE A 173 14.41 1.25 -12.22
N VAL A 174 15.49 1.95 -12.57
CA VAL A 174 16.73 1.27 -12.98
C VAL A 174 17.41 0.59 -11.81
N SER A 175 17.35 1.16 -10.59
CA SER A 175 17.85 0.49 -9.38
C SER A 175 17.06 -0.80 -9.09
N LEU A 176 15.73 -0.76 -9.16
CA LEU A 176 14.88 -1.95 -9.00
C LEU A 176 15.24 -3.05 -10.00
N ARG A 177 15.52 -2.71 -11.25
CA ARG A 177 15.85 -3.68 -12.32
C ARG A 177 17.27 -4.19 -12.27
N LYS A 178 18.26 -3.29 -12.14
CA LYS A 178 19.69 -3.62 -12.31
C LYS A 178 20.41 -4.00 -11.02
N VAL A 179 19.99 -3.43 -9.90
CA VAL A 179 20.63 -3.67 -8.60
C VAL A 179 19.85 -4.71 -7.81
N LEU A 180 18.56 -4.53 -7.68
CA LEU A 180 17.71 -5.43 -6.90
C LEU A 180 17.15 -6.60 -7.71
N HIS A 181 17.26 -6.57 -9.04
CA HIS A 181 16.75 -7.63 -9.92
C HIS A 181 15.26 -7.95 -9.70
N SER A 182 14.47 -6.93 -9.43
CA SER A 182 13.01 -7.05 -9.35
C SER A 182 12.42 -7.32 -10.73
N ARG A 183 11.46 -8.23 -10.79
CA ARG A 183 10.72 -8.57 -12.02
C ARG A 183 9.25 -8.13 -11.98
N LEU A 184 8.82 -7.43 -10.93
CA LEU A 184 7.47 -6.91 -10.87
C LEU A 184 7.23 -5.96 -12.03
N PRO A 185 6.12 -6.09 -12.79
CA PRO A 185 5.76 -5.10 -13.80
C PRO A 185 5.59 -3.73 -13.14
N ILE A 186 5.98 -2.69 -13.86
CA ILE A 186 5.95 -1.29 -13.38
C ILE A 186 5.01 -0.50 -14.29
N GLN A 187 4.09 0.22 -13.67
CA GLN A 187 3.23 1.18 -14.35
C GLN A 187 3.50 2.58 -13.79
N VAL A 188 4.03 3.45 -14.64
CA VAL A 188 4.17 4.88 -14.38
C VAL A 188 2.84 5.55 -14.69
N VAL A 189 2.30 6.30 -13.72
CA VAL A 189 1.00 6.97 -13.82
C VAL A 189 1.19 8.48 -13.80
N TYR A 190 0.52 9.19 -14.71
CA TYR A 190 0.65 10.63 -14.89
C TYR A 190 -0.69 11.30 -15.22
N ALA A 191 -0.76 12.61 -15.06
CA ALA A 191 -2.00 13.40 -15.22
C ALA A 191 -1.98 14.22 -16.53
N GLY A 192 -2.04 13.52 -17.67
CA GLY A 192 -2.07 14.13 -19.00
C GLY A 192 -0.71 14.54 -19.55
N GLU A 193 -0.73 14.93 -20.82
CA GLU A 193 0.49 15.23 -21.62
C GLU A 193 1.31 16.39 -21.05
N ASP A 194 0.66 17.38 -20.43
CA ASP A 194 1.35 18.53 -19.82
C ASP A 194 2.10 18.17 -18.53
N ASP A 195 1.64 17.12 -17.81
CA ASP A 195 2.24 16.66 -16.57
C ASP A 195 3.47 15.78 -16.81
N LEU A 196 3.37 14.84 -17.76
CA LEU A 196 4.49 14.00 -18.20
C LEU A 196 4.51 13.90 -19.74
N PRO A 197 5.18 14.83 -20.41
CA PRO A 197 5.25 14.88 -21.88
C PRO A 197 5.81 13.59 -22.50
N LYS A 198 5.42 13.30 -23.76
CA LYS A 198 5.92 12.12 -24.49
C LYS A 198 7.44 12.02 -24.47
N LYS A 199 8.15 13.15 -24.59
CA LYS A 199 9.62 13.21 -24.52
C LYS A 199 10.16 12.59 -23.23
N ASP A 200 9.55 12.92 -22.09
CA ASP A 200 10.00 12.42 -20.78
C ASP A 200 9.64 10.94 -20.59
N ARG A 201 8.47 10.51 -21.11
CA ARG A 201 8.10 9.08 -21.13
C ARG A 201 9.06 8.27 -22.00
N ASP A 202 9.42 8.77 -23.19
CA ASP A 202 10.42 8.17 -24.07
C ASP A 202 11.80 8.16 -23.38
N GLY A 203 12.16 9.23 -22.68
CA GLY A 203 13.37 9.31 -21.87
C GLY A 203 13.46 8.19 -20.84
N ILE A 204 12.40 7.98 -20.06
CA ILE A 204 12.31 6.88 -19.09
C ILE A 204 12.39 5.52 -19.80
N SER A 205 11.63 5.31 -20.87
CA SER A 205 11.57 4.02 -21.59
C SER A 205 12.93 3.61 -22.20
N ASN A 206 13.74 4.59 -22.56
CA ASN A 206 15.06 4.37 -23.15
C ASN A 206 16.16 4.11 -22.12
N LEU A 207 15.86 4.21 -20.82
CA LEU A 207 16.82 3.84 -19.78
C LEU A 207 17.07 2.33 -19.79
N ASP A 208 18.32 1.94 -19.54
CA ASP A 208 18.71 0.54 -19.50
C ASP A 208 17.99 -0.23 -18.36
N GLY A 209 17.09 -1.10 -18.72
CA GLY A 209 16.23 -1.88 -17.82
C GLY A 209 14.83 -1.30 -17.60
N ALA A 210 14.45 -0.23 -18.31
CA ALA A 210 13.12 0.37 -18.22
C ALA A 210 12.24 0.13 -19.47
N SER A 211 12.69 -0.67 -20.42
CA SER A 211 11.96 -0.91 -21.69
C SER A 211 10.61 -1.62 -21.52
N ASP A 212 10.37 -2.26 -20.37
CA ASP A 212 9.11 -2.95 -20.02
C ASP A 212 8.19 -2.10 -19.12
N VAL A 213 8.52 -0.83 -18.90
CA VAL A 213 7.69 0.10 -18.12
C VAL A 213 6.48 0.53 -18.94
N GLU A 214 5.31 0.41 -18.31
CA GLU A 214 4.04 0.85 -18.87
C GLU A 214 3.71 2.27 -18.41
N PHE A 215 3.01 3.04 -19.26
CA PHE A 215 2.54 4.38 -18.93
C PHE A 215 1.02 4.42 -18.93
N LEU A 216 0.44 4.98 -17.86
CA LEU A 216 -1.00 5.18 -17.72
C LEU A 216 -1.29 6.67 -17.56
N ASP A 217 -1.93 7.27 -18.56
CA ASP A 217 -2.58 8.55 -18.39
C ASP A 217 -3.85 8.37 -17.57
N ILE A 218 -3.87 8.92 -16.35
CA ILE A 218 -4.97 8.75 -15.41
C ILE A 218 -6.27 9.41 -15.93
N PHE A 219 -6.17 10.40 -16.80
CA PHE A 219 -7.31 11.03 -17.46
C PHE A 219 -8.03 10.12 -18.46
N THR A 220 -7.42 9.00 -18.83
CA THR A 220 -8.13 7.96 -19.58
C THR A 220 -9.06 7.12 -18.71
N VAL A 221 -8.88 7.15 -17.39
CA VAL A 221 -9.65 6.36 -16.41
C VAL A 221 -10.69 7.22 -15.69
N PHE A 222 -10.29 8.41 -15.23
CA PHE A 222 -11.12 9.33 -14.45
C PHE A 222 -11.24 10.68 -15.15
N ASP A 223 -12.46 11.26 -15.10
CA ASP A 223 -12.70 12.64 -15.55
C ASP A 223 -12.09 13.63 -14.56
N ASP A 224 -11.29 14.58 -15.06
CA ASP A 224 -10.57 15.54 -14.21
C ASP A 224 -11.42 16.73 -13.76
N THR A 225 -12.67 16.84 -14.22
CA THR A 225 -13.55 18.00 -13.93
C THR A 225 -13.70 18.24 -12.43
N THR A 226 -13.86 17.17 -11.65
CA THR A 226 -14.03 17.23 -10.19
C THR A 226 -12.74 16.90 -9.42
N LEU A 227 -11.73 16.35 -10.09
CA LEU A 227 -10.52 15.89 -9.45
C LEU A 227 -9.43 16.96 -9.43
N LYS A 228 -9.28 17.67 -10.54
CA LYS A 228 -8.23 18.67 -10.78
C LYS A 228 -6.85 18.12 -10.40
N LEU A 229 -6.53 16.93 -10.95
CA LEU A 229 -5.27 16.24 -10.68
C LEU A 229 -4.09 16.92 -11.39
N LYS A 230 -4.33 17.62 -12.49
CA LYS A 230 -3.31 18.40 -13.19
C LYS A 230 -2.53 19.31 -12.23
N ASP A 231 -3.24 19.93 -11.28
CA ASP A 231 -2.66 20.81 -10.27
C ASP A 231 -2.76 20.21 -8.86
N GLY A 232 -3.09 18.93 -8.78
CA GLY A 232 -3.43 18.24 -7.54
C GLY A 232 -2.23 17.75 -6.73
N GLY A 233 -1.02 17.84 -7.26
CA GLY A 233 0.19 17.37 -6.58
C GLY A 233 0.06 15.91 -6.12
N TRP A 234 0.15 15.65 -4.84
CA TRP A 234 0.07 14.30 -4.27
C TRP A 234 -1.27 13.59 -4.46
N ALA A 235 -2.34 14.32 -4.82
CA ALA A 235 -3.68 13.72 -4.99
C ALA A 235 -3.70 12.61 -6.05
N ILE A 236 -2.84 12.68 -7.05
CA ILE A 236 -2.72 11.65 -8.09
C ILE A 236 -2.45 10.25 -7.52
N LYS A 237 -1.76 10.14 -6.36
CA LYS A 237 -1.34 8.86 -5.77
C LYS A 237 -2.51 7.91 -5.51
N ALA A 238 -3.61 8.41 -4.94
CA ALA A 238 -4.81 7.63 -4.67
C ALA A 238 -5.45 7.12 -5.97
N PHE A 239 -5.55 7.97 -6.98
CA PHE A 239 -6.13 7.64 -8.27
C PHE A 239 -5.21 6.75 -9.10
N ALA A 240 -3.88 6.93 -9.00
CA ALA A 240 -2.90 6.06 -9.64
C ALA A 240 -3.01 4.62 -9.13
N LEU A 241 -3.10 4.44 -7.81
CA LEU A 241 -3.30 3.12 -7.24
C LEU A 241 -4.66 2.53 -7.66
N LEU A 242 -5.74 3.31 -7.60
CA LEU A 242 -7.09 2.88 -7.95
C LEU A 242 -7.20 2.53 -9.44
N GLY A 243 -6.67 3.36 -10.33
CA GLY A 243 -6.77 3.21 -11.80
C GLY A 243 -5.76 2.23 -12.41
N SER A 244 -4.71 1.83 -11.69
CA SER A 244 -3.72 0.87 -12.17
C SER A 244 -4.35 -0.49 -12.47
N ARG A 245 -3.76 -1.23 -13.43
CA ARG A 245 -4.27 -2.56 -13.80
C ARG A 245 -3.97 -3.67 -12.78
N PHE A 246 -3.07 -3.45 -11.83
CA PHE A 246 -2.69 -4.47 -10.85
C PHE A 246 -3.75 -4.66 -9.78
N GLU A 247 -4.16 -5.92 -9.53
CA GLU A 247 -5.05 -6.25 -8.43
C GLU A 247 -4.36 -6.09 -7.07
N GLU A 248 -3.09 -6.52 -6.99
CA GLU A 248 -2.21 -6.36 -5.85
C GLU A 248 -1.08 -5.37 -6.22
N ALA A 249 -1.06 -4.19 -5.64
CA ALA A 249 -0.15 -3.14 -6.07
C ALA A 249 0.68 -2.56 -4.93
N ILE A 250 1.93 -2.21 -5.26
CA ILE A 250 2.83 -1.40 -4.45
C ILE A 250 2.87 -0.01 -5.09
N LEU A 251 2.29 0.97 -4.43
CA LEU A 251 2.45 2.38 -4.78
C LEU A 251 3.78 2.87 -4.21
N LEU A 252 4.58 3.55 -5.04
CA LEU A 252 5.89 4.09 -4.66
C LEU A 252 5.98 5.56 -5.02
N ASP A 253 6.49 6.39 -4.12
CA ASP A 253 7.00 7.70 -4.48
C ASP A 253 8.22 7.56 -5.38
N ALA A 254 8.38 8.45 -6.35
CA ALA A 254 9.46 8.40 -7.34
C ALA A 254 10.87 8.46 -6.70
N ASP A 255 10.99 9.04 -5.52
CA ASP A 255 12.22 9.18 -4.76
C ASP A 255 12.39 8.15 -3.62
N ALA A 256 11.58 7.11 -3.61
CA ALA A 256 11.80 5.96 -2.73
C ALA A 256 13.06 5.18 -3.15
N VAL A 257 13.81 4.70 -2.16
CA VAL A 257 15.01 3.88 -2.38
C VAL A 257 14.88 2.57 -1.63
N PHE A 258 15.01 1.46 -2.35
CA PHE A 258 14.91 0.13 -1.77
C PHE A 258 16.29 -0.46 -1.46
N ILE A 259 16.39 -1.10 -0.30
CA ILE A 259 17.56 -1.86 0.15
C ILE A 259 17.30 -3.36 -0.01
N GLN A 260 16.06 -3.78 0.02
CA GLN A 260 15.62 -5.14 -0.31
C GLN A 260 14.69 -5.11 -1.54
N LYS A 261 14.48 -6.29 -2.15
CA LYS A 261 13.54 -6.42 -3.28
C LYS A 261 12.13 -6.00 -2.86
N PRO A 262 11.40 -5.20 -3.67
CA PRO A 262 10.03 -4.78 -3.35
C PRO A 262 9.05 -5.96 -3.23
N GLU A 263 9.35 -7.12 -3.83
CA GLU A 263 8.57 -8.35 -3.67
C GLU A 263 8.42 -8.79 -2.20
N ARG A 264 9.37 -8.38 -1.33
CA ARG A 264 9.31 -8.61 0.12
C ARG A 264 8.08 -7.99 0.77
N LEU A 265 7.59 -6.90 0.24
CA LEU A 265 6.37 -6.24 0.74
C LEU A 265 5.14 -7.16 0.68
N PHE A 266 5.00 -7.93 -0.40
CA PHE A 266 3.92 -8.92 -0.53
C PHE A 266 4.09 -10.16 0.37
N ALA A 267 5.28 -10.36 0.93
CA ALA A 267 5.58 -11.45 1.83
C ALA A 267 5.44 -11.08 3.32
N GLN A 268 5.24 -9.79 3.65
CA GLN A 268 5.02 -9.35 5.03
C GLN A 268 3.71 -9.93 5.58
N ARG A 269 3.73 -10.38 6.84
CA ARG A 269 2.55 -10.94 7.52
C ARG A 269 1.37 -9.98 7.47
N ALA A 270 1.60 -8.71 7.75
CA ALA A 270 0.58 -7.67 7.71
C ALA A 270 -0.16 -7.64 6.36
N TYR A 271 0.58 -7.66 5.23
CA TYR A 271 -0.02 -7.70 3.91
C TYR A 271 -0.77 -9.02 3.65
N ILE A 272 -0.18 -10.16 3.99
CA ILE A 272 -0.81 -11.47 3.76
C ILE A 272 -2.16 -11.56 4.47
N GLU A 273 -2.21 -11.14 5.73
CA GLU A 273 -3.42 -11.23 6.56
C GLU A 273 -4.47 -10.15 6.20
N LYS A 274 -4.04 -8.90 6.07
CA LYS A 274 -4.95 -7.75 5.91
C LYS A 274 -5.16 -7.37 4.45
N GLY A 275 -4.18 -7.59 3.57
CA GLY A 275 -4.18 -7.12 2.19
C GLY A 275 -3.89 -5.63 2.06
N ALA A 276 -3.49 -4.99 3.13
CA ALA A 276 -3.05 -3.61 3.19
C ALA A 276 -1.91 -3.48 4.21
N LEU A 277 -0.77 -2.93 3.77
CA LEU A 277 0.39 -2.61 4.60
C LEU A 277 0.74 -1.15 4.40
N LEU A 278 0.82 -0.41 5.49
CA LEU A 278 1.21 0.99 5.56
C LEU A 278 2.51 1.14 6.38
N PHE A 279 3.11 2.30 6.30
CA PHE A 279 4.34 2.64 7.00
C PHE A 279 4.13 3.84 7.90
N HIS A 280 4.60 3.74 9.13
CA HIS A 280 4.52 4.84 10.09
C HIS A 280 5.46 5.99 9.71
N ASP A 281 5.00 7.23 9.83
CA ASP A 281 5.91 8.39 9.78
C ASP A 281 6.73 8.48 11.09
N ARG A 282 7.59 9.45 11.18
CA ARG A 282 8.42 9.73 12.36
C ARG A 282 7.62 10.37 13.48
N LEU A 283 7.94 10.03 14.72
CA LEU A 283 7.31 10.62 15.90
C LEU A 283 7.87 12.04 16.16
N LEU A 284 7.11 13.04 15.74
CA LEU A 284 7.44 14.47 15.91
C LEU A 284 6.25 15.24 16.47
N TRP A 285 6.53 16.39 17.06
CA TRP A 285 5.57 17.42 17.46
C TRP A 285 4.38 16.89 18.26
N GLN A 286 4.67 16.13 19.31
CA GLN A 286 3.64 15.65 20.24
C GLN A 286 2.81 16.82 20.79
N HIS A 287 1.49 16.68 20.83
CA HIS A 287 0.49 17.68 21.25
C HIS A 287 0.43 18.98 20.42
N ALA A 288 1.15 19.09 19.31
CA ALA A 288 1.17 20.32 18.50
C ALA A 288 -0.11 20.56 17.69
N PHE A 289 -0.87 19.50 17.39
CA PHE A 289 -2.02 19.56 16.49
C PHE A 289 -3.34 19.14 17.16
N LYS A 290 -3.61 19.68 18.34
CA LYS A 290 -4.75 19.30 19.18
C LYS A 290 -6.09 19.30 18.44
N GLN A 291 -6.39 20.36 17.67
CA GLN A 291 -7.65 20.47 16.91
C GLN A 291 -7.81 19.36 15.85
N ARG A 292 -6.72 18.90 15.25
CA ARG A 292 -6.73 17.80 14.29
C ARG A 292 -7.03 16.47 15.00
N HIS A 293 -6.44 16.21 16.15
CA HIS A 293 -6.70 15.00 16.94
C HIS A 293 -8.14 14.97 17.46
N GLU A 294 -8.66 16.10 17.94
CA GLU A 294 -10.07 16.25 18.34
C GLU A 294 -10.99 15.94 17.17
N TRP A 295 -10.68 16.46 15.98
CA TRP A 295 -11.45 16.18 14.77
C TRP A 295 -11.37 14.70 14.36
N TRP A 296 -10.19 14.07 14.39
CA TRP A 296 -10.09 12.62 14.11
C TRP A 296 -10.95 11.81 15.09
N LYS A 297 -10.88 12.12 16.38
CA LYS A 297 -11.68 11.44 17.42
C LYS A 297 -13.20 11.66 17.22
N ASP A 298 -13.60 12.80 16.69
CA ASP A 298 -14.99 13.06 16.31
C ASP A 298 -15.42 12.25 15.08
N GLN A 299 -14.54 12.08 14.09
CA GLN A 299 -14.84 11.34 12.88
C GLN A 299 -14.65 9.81 13.03
N ILE A 300 -13.78 9.33 13.93
CA ILE A 300 -13.56 7.91 14.21
C ILE A 300 -14.19 7.56 15.56
N LYS A 301 -15.47 7.23 15.54
CA LYS A 301 -16.20 6.92 16.77
C LYS A 301 -15.88 5.53 17.34
N GLU A 302 -15.44 4.62 16.49
CA GLU A 302 -15.13 3.23 16.81
C GLU A 302 -13.76 2.86 16.22
N PRO A 303 -12.65 3.25 16.88
CA PRO A 303 -11.31 2.97 16.38
C PRO A 303 -11.03 1.46 16.37
N THR A 304 -10.37 0.99 15.33
CA THR A 304 -9.91 -0.40 15.23
C THR A 304 -8.82 -0.72 16.26
N ALA A 305 -8.50 -2.01 16.42
CA ALA A 305 -7.38 -2.42 17.26
C ALA A 305 -6.03 -1.87 16.74
N GLU A 306 -5.92 -1.67 15.43
CA GLU A 306 -4.76 -1.05 14.81
C GLU A 306 -4.61 0.39 15.28
N MET A 307 -5.67 1.17 15.15
CA MET A 307 -5.69 2.57 15.57
C MET A 307 -5.43 2.74 17.07
N ASN A 308 -5.95 1.83 17.89
CA ASN A 308 -5.73 1.84 19.35
C ASN A 308 -4.28 1.52 19.75
N ARG A 309 -3.42 1.02 18.83
CA ARG A 309 -1.97 0.85 19.04
C ARG A 309 -1.15 2.04 18.56
N SER A 310 -1.73 2.90 17.74
CA SER A 310 -1.05 4.07 17.19
C SER A 310 -0.67 5.07 18.27
N LEU A 311 0.60 5.47 18.32
CA LEU A 311 1.09 6.53 19.21
C LEU A 311 0.57 7.91 18.76
N VAL A 312 0.32 8.09 17.46
CA VAL A 312 -0.32 9.32 16.97
C VAL A 312 -1.73 9.45 17.53
N TRP A 313 -2.48 8.34 17.54
CA TRP A 313 -3.84 8.33 18.10
C TRP A 313 -3.89 8.43 19.63
N THR A 314 -3.00 7.70 20.32
CA THR A 314 -3.04 7.55 21.79
C THR A 314 -2.24 8.62 22.52
N GLU A 315 -1.18 9.15 21.89
CA GLU A 315 -0.23 10.08 22.51
C GLU A 315 -0.09 11.42 21.77
N ASP A 316 -0.99 11.67 20.78
CA ASP A 316 -1.11 12.94 20.06
C ASP A 316 0.18 13.38 19.31
N TYR A 317 0.94 12.43 18.70
CA TYR A 317 1.99 12.77 17.75
C TYR A 317 1.42 13.31 16.43
N ALA A 318 2.26 13.98 15.63
CA ALA A 318 1.77 14.78 14.51
C ALA A 318 1.25 13.98 13.32
N GLU A 319 2.00 13.02 12.82
CA GLU A 319 1.72 12.33 11.55
C GLU A 319 1.87 10.82 11.71
N GLU A 320 0.89 10.07 11.19
CA GLU A 320 0.84 8.61 11.30
C GLU A 320 1.50 7.93 10.12
N CYS A 321 1.20 8.38 8.90
CA CYS A 321 1.55 7.63 7.70
C CYS A 321 2.68 8.28 6.90
N ASP A 322 3.75 7.52 6.60
CA ASP A 322 4.62 7.81 5.47
C ASP A 322 4.03 7.16 4.22
N SER A 323 3.50 7.97 3.31
CA SER A 323 2.89 7.50 2.07
C SER A 323 3.88 7.30 0.92
N GLY A 324 5.17 7.24 1.20
CA GLY A 324 6.20 6.92 0.20
C GLY A 324 6.08 5.50 -0.35
N VAL A 325 5.53 4.59 0.45
CA VAL A 325 5.16 3.23 0.03
C VAL A 325 3.79 2.86 0.62
N VAL A 326 2.88 2.39 -0.25
CA VAL A 326 1.58 1.83 0.16
C VAL A 326 1.38 0.50 -0.56
N VAL A 327 1.05 -0.56 0.17
CA VAL A 327 0.81 -1.89 -0.42
C VAL A 327 -0.65 -2.26 -0.23
N LEU A 328 -1.37 -2.50 -1.32
CA LEU A 328 -2.80 -2.73 -1.26
C LEU A 328 -3.26 -3.81 -2.24
N ASN A 329 -4.13 -4.70 -1.77
CA ASN A 329 -4.88 -5.65 -2.58
C ASN A 329 -6.29 -5.09 -2.85
N LYS A 330 -6.50 -4.53 -4.05
CA LYS A 330 -7.79 -3.99 -4.51
C LYS A 330 -8.81 -5.08 -4.86
N GLY A 331 -8.38 -6.31 -5.01
CA GLY A 331 -9.28 -7.45 -5.22
C GLY A 331 -10.13 -7.75 -3.99
N ARG A 332 -9.67 -7.38 -2.80
CA ARG A 332 -10.47 -7.48 -1.57
C ARG A 332 -11.46 -6.32 -1.49
N VAL A 333 -12.75 -6.63 -1.46
CA VAL A 333 -13.84 -5.63 -1.49
C VAL A 333 -13.66 -4.53 -0.44
N ASN A 334 -13.35 -4.89 0.80
CA ASN A 334 -13.16 -3.90 1.87
C ASN A 334 -12.01 -2.94 1.56
N ASN A 335 -10.88 -3.46 1.04
CA ASN A 335 -9.72 -2.64 0.68
C ASN A 335 -10.03 -1.74 -0.52
N LEU A 336 -10.78 -2.24 -1.51
CA LEU A 336 -11.23 -1.42 -2.63
C LEU A 336 -12.11 -0.26 -2.15
N VAL A 337 -13.09 -0.55 -1.28
CA VAL A 337 -13.98 0.50 -0.76
C VAL A 337 -13.24 1.49 0.12
N GLY A 338 -12.29 1.03 0.93
CA GLY A 338 -11.38 1.92 1.66
C GLY A 338 -10.56 2.80 0.72
N LEU A 339 -10.04 2.25 -0.38
CA LEU A 339 -9.31 3.02 -1.41
C LEU A 339 -10.23 4.02 -2.13
N LEU A 340 -11.50 3.69 -2.36
CA LEU A 340 -12.48 4.67 -2.87
C LEU A 340 -12.66 5.84 -1.88
N HIS A 341 -12.67 5.56 -0.58
CA HIS A 341 -12.72 6.60 0.44
C HIS A 341 -11.43 7.43 0.48
N VAL A 342 -10.24 6.81 0.34
CA VAL A 342 -8.97 7.54 0.17
C VAL A 342 -9.01 8.45 -1.06
N ALA A 343 -9.48 7.93 -2.20
CA ALA A 343 -9.63 8.70 -3.43
C ALA A 343 -10.63 9.88 -3.26
N TRP A 344 -11.75 9.66 -2.57
CA TRP A 344 -12.70 10.73 -2.25
C TRP A 344 -12.07 11.86 -1.42
N GLN A 345 -11.25 11.53 -0.43
CA GLN A 345 -10.50 12.51 0.36
C GLN A 345 -9.53 13.34 -0.49
N ASN A 346 -9.10 12.81 -1.62
CA ASN A 346 -8.17 13.44 -2.57
C ASN A 346 -8.87 14.09 -3.78
N THR A 347 -10.23 14.10 -3.85
CA THR A 347 -10.96 14.95 -4.80
C THR A 347 -10.75 16.43 -4.47
N HIS A 348 -10.85 17.31 -5.48
CA HIS A 348 -10.49 18.73 -5.32
C HIS A 348 -11.16 19.37 -4.10
N ASP A 349 -12.48 19.33 -4.02
CA ASP A 349 -13.20 20.08 -3.00
C ASP A 349 -12.93 19.53 -1.59
N VAL A 350 -12.81 18.22 -1.44
CA VAL A 350 -12.54 17.58 -0.14
C VAL A 350 -11.10 17.84 0.32
N ARG A 351 -10.10 17.74 -0.59
CA ARG A 351 -8.71 17.99 -0.18
C ARG A 351 -8.47 19.45 0.15
N GLU A 352 -9.06 20.38 -0.60
CA GLU A 352 -8.91 21.83 -0.35
C GLU A 352 -9.66 22.29 0.91
N GLU A 353 -10.79 21.66 1.22
CA GLU A 353 -11.52 22.01 2.44
C GLU A 353 -10.93 21.34 3.69
N VAL A 354 -10.50 20.07 3.60
CA VAL A 354 -10.22 19.25 4.78
C VAL A 354 -8.86 18.60 4.74
N THR A 355 -8.63 17.67 3.80
CA THR A 355 -7.52 16.72 3.87
C THR A 355 -6.16 17.41 3.92
N TYR A 356 -5.90 18.37 3.03
CA TYR A 356 -4.62 19.08 2.93
C TYR A 356 -4.51 20.27 3.90
N ARG A 357 -5.60 20.65 4.57
CA ARG A 357 -5.57 21.63 5.64
C ARG A 357 -5.27 21.02 7.01
N LEU A 358 -5.68 19.79 7.19
CA LEU A 358 -5.46 19.07 8.45
C LEU A 358 -4.20 18.20 8.42
N GLY A 359 -3.77 17.74 7.24
CA GLY A 359 -2.60 16.89 7.05
C GLY A 359 -1.56 17.48 6.10
N HIS A 360 -0.48 16.77 5.87
CA HIS A 360 0.55 17.11 4.89
C HIS A 360 0.33 16.31 3.60
N GLY A 361 -0.42 16.89 2.66
CA GLY A 361 -0.76 16.23 1.41
C GLY A 361 -1.67 15.01 1.62
N ASP A 362 -1.36 13.93 0.94
CA ASP A 362 -2.13 12.68 0.92
C ASP A 362 -1.90 11.76 2.14
N LYS A 363 -0.85 12.00 2.95
CA LYS A 363 -0.35 11.07 3.97
C LYS A 363 -1.45 10.47 4.87
N GLU A 364 -2.19 11.33 5.55
CA GLU A 364 -3.19 10.88 6.52
C GLU A 364 -4.45 10.29 5.86
N SER A 365 -4.70 10.57 4.58
CA SER A 365 -5.86 10.05 3.88
C SER A 365 -5.83 8.52 3.71
N TRP A 366 -4.65 7.91 3.69
CA TRP A 366 -4.48 6.48 3.51
C TRP A 366 -5.07 5.67 4.66
N TRP A 367 -4.56 5.89 5.87
CA TRP A 367 -5.07 5.17 7.03
C TRP A 367 -6.49 5.60 7.38
N LEU A 368 -6.80 6.89 7.30
CA LEU A 368 -8.13 7.42 7.63
C LEU A 368 -9.21 6.87 6.69
N GLY A 369 -8.91 6.74 5.39
CA GLY A 369 -9.83 6.16 4.42
C GLY A 369 -10.05 4.67 4.64
N LEU A 370 -9.00 3.92 4.95
CA LEU A 370 -9.09 2.50 5.27
C LEU A 370 -9.85 2.28 6.60
N GLU A 371 -9.55 3.07 7.63
CA GLU A 371 -10.20 3.02 8.94
C GLU A 371 -11.69 3.30 8.84
N LEU A 372 -12.07 4.44 8.25
CA LEU A 372 -13.47 4.83 8.10
C LEU A 372 -14.24 3.90 7.14
N GLY A 373 -13.61 3.44 6.06
CA GLY A 373 -14.18 2.49 5.10
C GLY A 373 -14.33 1.07 5.63
N GLY A 374 -13.82 0.77 6.83
CA GLY A 374 -13.89 -0.55 7.45
C GLY A 374 -12.97 -1.59 6.80
N SER A 375 -11.89 -1.14 6.18
CA SER A 375 -10.84 -2.03 5.66
C SER A 375 -10.01 -2.61 6.78
N ARG A 376 -9.46 -3.78 6.51
CA ARG A 376 -8.43 -4.35 7.39
C ARG A 376 -7.07 -3.93 6.85
N TYR A 377 -6.30 -3.22 7.67
CA TYR A 377 -4.94 -2.78 7.35
C TYR A 377 -4.05 -2.98 8.57
N GLU A 378 -2.75 -2.87 8.37
CA GLU A 378 -1.77 -2.90 9.46
C GLU A 378 -0.58 -2.03 9.04
N PHE A 379 -0.03 -1.30 9.99
CA PHE A 379 1.24 -0.62 9.81
C PHE A 379 2.43 -1.56 10.03
N GLU A 380 3.61 -1.19 9.53
CA GLU A 380 4.85 -1.80 9.99
C GLU A 380 4.99 -1.63 11.51
N GLN A 381 5.86 -2.42 12.11
CA GLN A 381 5.98 -2.45 13.57
C GLN A 381 6.59 -1.17 14.15
N HIS A 382 7.53 -0.52 13.43
CA HIS A 382 8.31 0.60 13.91
C HIS A 382 7.85 1.92 13.29
N TYR A 383 7.92 2.99 14.06
CA TYR A 383 7.83 4.34 13.52
C TYR A 383 9.09 4.67 12.71
N GLY A 384 8.97 5.67 11.83
CA GLY A 384 10.03 6.02 10.91
C GLY A 384 11.42 6.02 11.54
N SER A 385 12.30 5.19 11.01
CA SER A 385 13.68 5.02 11.40
C SER A 385 14.57 6.07 10.75
N MET A 386 15.77 6.27 11.28
CA MET A 386 16.77 7.20 10.72
C MET A 386 17.87 6.40 10.02
N LEU A 387 18.14 6.71 8.76
CA LEU A 387 19.30 6.20 8.01
C LEU A 387 20.16 7.39 7.58
N GLY A 388 21.44 7.44 7.99
CA GLY A 388 22.26 8.62 7.74
C GLY A 388 23.70 8.54 8.23
N TRP A 389 24.16 9.64 8.79
CA TRP A 389 25.53 9.86 9.19
C TRP A 389 25.66 10.01 10.71
N GLY A 390 26.63 9.32 11.28
CA GLY A 390 26.91 9.35 12.71
C GLY A 390 27.45 10.70 13.20
N LYS A 391 27.10 11.09 14.42
CA LYS A 391 27.76 12.16 15.17
C LYS A 391 28.40 11.56 16.40
N GLU A 392 29.71 11.77 16.51
CA GLU A 392 30.50 11.24 17.59
C GLU A 392 30.45 12.16 18.82
N GLU A 393 30.36 11.54 19.98
CA GLU A 393 30.56 12.18 21.31
C GLU A 393 31.48 11.26 22.14
N ASN A 394 32.57 11.78 22.61
CA ASN A 394 33.58 11.03 23.42
C ASN A 394 34.09 9.75 22.69
N GLY A 395 34.24 9.81 21.37
CA GLY A 395 34.75 8.70 20.56
C GLY A 395 33.73 7.61 20.21
N ASN A 396 32.47 7.81 20.57
CA ASN A 396 31.38 6.89 20.20
C ASN A 396 30.32 7.64 19.39
N VAL A 397 29.74 6.96 18.39
CA VAL A 397 28.57 7.48 17.67
C VAL A 397 27.36 7.35 18.57
N THR A 398 26.78 8.49 18.98
CA THR A 398 25.65 8.54 19.91
C THR A 398 24.34 8.93 19.24
N ARG A 399 24.40 9.48 18.01
CA ARG A 399 23.24 9.89 17.23
C ARG A 399 23.49 9.72 15.75
N VAL A 400 22.41 9.49 15.01
CA VAL A 400 22.41 9.44 13.56
C VAL A 400 21.61 10.63 13.04
N CYS A 401 22.13 11.31 12.02
CA CYS A 401 21.47 12.49 11.44
C CYS A 401 21.26 12.32 9.94
N SER A 402 20.10 12.78 9.43
CA SER A 402 19.73 12.58 8.02
C SER A 402 18.61 13.52 7.56
N PHE A 403 18.31 13.45 6.26
CA PHE A 403 17.15 14.06 5.61
C PHE A 403 16.06 13.04 5.23
N VAL A 404 16.34 11.75 5.40
CA VAL A 404 15.47 10.65 4.95
C VAL A 404 14.79 9.96 6.13
N ILE A 405 13.70 9.26 5.84
CA ILE A 405 12.98 8.39 6.78
C ILE A 405 13.16 6.97 6.24
N ALA A 406 13.61 6.05 7.08
CA ALA A 406 13.82 4.66 6.72
C ALA A 406 12.79 3.75 7.39
N HIS A 407 12.55 2.61 6.75
CA HIS A 407 11.57 1.62 7.18
C HIS A 407 12.17 0.22 7.13
N THR A 408 11.72 -0.62 8.03
CA THR A 408 12.19 -1.99 8.19
C THR A 408 11.18 -3.01 7.65
N ASP A 409 11.61 -4.25 7.53
CA ASP A 409 10.71 -5.38 7.37
C ASP A 409 10.30 -5.96 8.74
N GLU A 410 9.38 -6.93 8.75
CA GLU A 410 8.91 -7.62 9.97
C GLU A 410 10.00 -8.37 10.77
N LYS A 411 11.26 -8.31 10.33
CA LYS A 411 12.46 -8.89 10.95
C LYS A 411 13.49 -7.83 11.34
N ASP A 412 13.04 -6.59 11.44
CA ASP A 412 13.84 -5.42 11.84
C ASP A 412 15.05 -5.17 10.92
N LYS A 413 14.91 -5.50 9.61
CA LYS A 413 15.95 -5.24 8.61
C LYS A 413 15.53 -4.07 7.74
N LEU A 414 16.47 -3.17 7.43
CA LEU A 414 16.22 -2.07 6.52
C LEU A 414 15.63 -2.58 5.19
N LEU A 415 14.50 -2.03 4.81
CA LEU A 415 13.74 -2.43 3.63
C LEU A 415 13.78 -1.36 2.54
N TRP A 416 13.43 -0.14 2.90
CA TRP A 416 13.41 1.02 2.02
C TRP A 416 13.54 2.33 2.82
N TYR A 417 13.80 3.43 2.12
CA TYR A 417 13.73 4.76 2.71
C TYR A 417 13.16 5.79 1.74
N ASN A 418 12.58 6.87 2.28
CA ASN A 418 12.01 7.97 1.56
C ASN A 418 12.99 9.14 1.50
N GLY A 419 13.34 9.64 0.30
CA GLY A 419 14.14 10.85 0.18
C GLY A 419 15.21 10.88 -0.91
N SER A 420 15.33 9.88 -1.76
CA SER A 420 16.29 9.72 -2.87
C SER A 420 17.70 9.24 -2.46
N LEU A 421 18.52 8.95 -3.46
CA LEU A 421 19.94 8.57 -3.29
C LEU A 421 20.88 9.77 -3.02
N LEU A 422 20.33 10.99 -3.08
CA LEU A 422 21.09 12.21 -2.78
C LEU A 422 21.14 12.46 -1.28
N LYS A 423 22.27 12.97 -0.78
CA LYS A 423 22.39 13.35 0.63
C LYS A 423 21.36 14.40 1.02
N ASN A 424 21.26 15.46 0.25
CA ASN A 424 20.23 16.48 0.36
C ASN A 424 19.77 16.98 -1.01
N LYS A 425 18.68 16.38 -1.51
CA LYS A 425 18.13 16.70 -2.84
C LYS A 425 17.69 18.16 -3.03
N ARG A 426 17.61 18.96 -1.96
CA ARG A 426 17.18 20.37 -2.02
C ARG A 426 18.33 21.34 -2.27
N VAL A 427 19.46 21.11 -1.61
CA VAL A 427 20.60 22.05 -1.62
C VAL A 427 21.75 21.55 -2.48
N ASP A 428 21.85 20.22 -2.68
CA ASP A 428 22.90 19.62 -3.51
C ASP A 428 22.30 18.53 -4.42
N PRO A 429 21.86 18.90 -5.62
CA PRO A 429 21.23 17.98 -6.56
C PRO A 429 22.21 16.98 -7.20
N GLU A 430 23.50 17.11 -6.97
CA GLU A 430 24.56 16.20 -7.46
C GLU A 430 25.27 15.46 -6.32
N GLY A 431 24.92 15.74 -5.06
CA GLY A 431 25.56 15.21 -3.85
C GLY A 431 25.13 13.82 -3.49
N TYR A 432 25.64 12.82 -4.21
CA TYR A 432 25.46 11.41 -3.88
C TYR A 432 26.40 10.98 -2.75
N GLU A 433 25.87 10.42 -1.67
CA GLU A 433 26.65 9.92 -0.56
C GLU A 433 25.98 8.68 0.06
N VAL A 434 26.77 7.65 0.33
CA VAL A 434 26.27 6.44 1.01
C VAL A 434 26.20 6.71 2.51
N PRO A 435 25.02 6.54 3.16
CA PRO A 435 24.92 6.63 4.60
C PRO A 435 25.71 5.50 5.28
N GLU A 436 26.08 5.71 6.54
CA GLU A 436 26.92 4.78 7.29
C GLU A 436 26.19 4.05 8.40
N TYR A 437 25.21 4.75 9.03
CA TYR A 437 24.53 4.30 10.24
C TYR A 437 23.03 4.41 10.11
N TRP A 438 22.33 3.66 10.93
CA TRP A 438 20.89 3.80 11.10
C TRP A 438 20.45 3.54 12.53
N MET A 439 19.28 4.03 12.89
CA MET A 439 18.65 3.86 14.19
C MET A 439 17.14 3.68 14.01
N MET A 440 16.53 2.85 14.86
CA MET A 440 15.09 2.71 15.00
C MET A 440 14.67 2.92 16.45
N ASP A 441 13.39 3.23 16.66
CA ASP A 441 12.77 3.41 17.98
C ASP A 441 13.46 4.43 18.89
N GLY A 442 14.18 5.36 18.29
CA GLY A 442 14.82 6.44 18.99
C GLY A 442 13.99 7.73 18.99
N LYS A 443 14.48 8.72 19.70
CA LYS A 443 13.87 10.03 19.79
C LYS A 443 14.28 10.91 18.61
N TRP A 444 13.30 11.39 17.85
CA TRP A 444 13.50 12.31 16.74
C TRP A 444 13.74 13.75 17.21
N HIS A 445 14.77 14.37 16.65
CA HIS A 445 15.07 15.79 16.79
C HIS A 445 15.05 16.45 15.43
N LYS A 446 14.01 17.25 15.16
CA LYS A 446 13.86 17.93 13.86
C LYS A 446 14.96 18.99 13.67
N GLY A 447 15.53 19.04 12.47
CA GLY A 447 16.38 20.14 12.01
C GLY A 447 15.66 21.49 12.11
N ARG A 448 16.39 22.56 12.37
CA ARG A 448 15.82 23.91 12.55
C ARG A 448 15.16 24.42 11.28
N THR A 449 15.77 24.13 10.14
CA THR A 449 15.26 24.49 8.82
C THR A 449 15.07 23.22 7.99
N LYS A 450 14.50 23.36 6.78
CA LYS A 450 14.39 22.24 5.82
C LYS A 450 15.76 21.82 5.24
N ASP A 451 16.79 22.65 5.42
CA ASP A 451 18.14 22.42 4.92
C ASP A 451 19.06 21.81 5.99
N ASP A 452 18.56 21.69 7.23
CA ASP A 452 19.25 21.04 8.34
C ASP A 452 18.82 19.58 8.48
N MET A 453 19.78 18.71 8.75
CA MET A 453 19.47 17.32 9.08
C MET A 453 18.63 17.23 10.38
N SER A 454 17.68 16.32 10.37
CA SER A 454 17.10 15.81 11.60
C SER A 454 18.01 14.75 12.19
N CYS A 455 17.97 14.53 13.51
CA CYS A 455 18.77 13.50 14.17
C CYS A 455 17.88 12.60 15.02
N MET A 456 18.34 11.37 15.24
CA MET A 456 17.75 10.43 16.19
C MET A 456 18.77 10.13 17.31
N THR A 457 18.27 10.05 18.55
CA THR A 457 19.03 9.72 19.77
C THR A 457 18.28 8.65 20.57
N ASP A 458 18.84 8.27 21.69
CA ASP A 458 18.20 7.43 22.72
C ASP A 458 17.80 6.02 22.21
N SER A 459 18.56 5.48 21.26
CA SER A 459 18.46 4.11 20.79
C SER A 459 19.82 3.57 20.33
N VAL A 460 19.84 2.30 19.93
CA VAL A 460 21.05 1.64 19.46
C VAL A 460 21.43 2.15 18.07
N VAL A 461 22.67 2.60 17.93
CA VAL A 461 23.26 2.92 16.63
C VAL A 461 23.71 1.61 15.96
N LEU A 462 23.23 1.38 14.77
CA LEU A 462 23.58 0.23 13.95
C LEU A 462 24.37 0.72 12.72
N GLU A 463 25.43 0.01 12.36
CA GLU A 463 26.12 0.25 11.10
C GLU A 463 25.42 -0.47 9.97
N LEU A 464 25.43 0.13 8.77
CA LEU A 464 25.09 -0.57 7.56
C LEU A 464 26.08 -1.70 7.31
N THR A 465 25.55 -2.86 6.98
CA THR A 465 26.35 -4.03 6.57
C THR A 465 27.11 -3.73 5.27
N ASN A 466 28.19 -4.49 5.02
CA ASN A 466 28.93 -4.36 3.78
C ASN A 466 28.05 -4.59 2.53
N GLU A 467 27.06 -5.46 2.64
CA GLU A 467 26.10 -5.77 1.56
C GLU A 467 25.19 -4.57 1.28
N GLU A 468 24.60 -3.95 2.32
CA GLU A 468 23.75 -2.75 2.18
C GLU A 468 24.57 -1.58 1.62
N LYS A 469 25.79 -1.35 2.12
CA LYS A 469 26.70 -0.33 1.59
C LYS A 469 27.06 -0.58 0.11
N ARG A 470 27.31 -1.86 -0.26
CA ARG A 470 27.58 -2.25 -1.66
C ARG A 470 26.38 -1.94 -2.55
N LEU A 471 25.18 -2.35 -2.13
CA LEU A 471 23.93 -2.17 -2.86
C LEU A 471 23.62 -0.68 -3.09
N LEU A 472 23.83 0.17 -2.06
CA LEU A 472 23.63 1.61 -2.20
C LEU A 472 24.68 2.25 -3.13
N ARG A 473 25.94 1.81 -3.11
CA ARG A 473 26.95 2.28 -4.08
C ARG A 473 26.57 1.90 -5.51
N GLU A 474 26.13 0.67 -5.74
CA GLU A 474 25.66 0.22 -7.05
C GLU A 474 24.44 1.04 -7.52
N SER A 475 23.49 1.33 -6.63
CA SER A 475 22.32 2.17 -6.91
C SER A 475 22.73 3.60 -7.27
N ILE A 476 23.71 4.19 -6.58
CA ILE A 476 24.28 5.51 -6.91
C ILE A 476 24.95 5.51 -8.28
N GLU A 477 25.75 4.47 -8.58
CA GLU A 477 26.41 4.38 -9.90
C GLU A 477 25.38 4.21 -11.04
N VAL A 478 24.30 3.50 -10.78
CA VAL A 478 23.16 3.41 -11.71
C VAL A 478 22.49 4.77 -11.88
N ALA A 479 22.21 5.48 -10.78
CA ALA A 479 21.58 6.80 -10.79
C ALA A 479 22.39 7.84 -11.59
N LYS A 480 23.72 7.87 -11.43
CA LYS A 480 24.60 8.74 -12.22
C LYS A 480 24.54 8.46 -13.74
N ARG A 481 24.41 7.16 -14.11
CA ARG A 481 24.20 6.79 -15.53
C ARG A 481 22.83 7.26 -16.03
N VAL A 482 21.79 7.14 -15.23
CA VAL A 482 20.44 7.67 -15.53
C VAL A 482 20.50 9.17 -15.76
N ASP A 483 21.13 9.93 -14.85
CA ASP A 483 21.31 11.38 -14.99
C ASP A 483 21.99 11.76 -16.30
N THR A 484 23.05 11.01 -16.66
CA THR A 484 23.77 11.22 -17.92
C THR A 484 22.90 10.91 -19.14
N ALA A 485 22.09 9.86 -19.08
CA ALA A 485 21.21 9.45 -20.18
C ALA A 485 20.08 10.45 -20.39
N LEU A 486 19.42 10.90 -19.31
CA LEU A 486 18.34 11.89 -19.39
C LEU A 486 18.85 13.25 -19.92
N LYS A 487 20.03 13.72 -19.47
CA LYS A 487 20.66 14.96 -20.00
C LYS A 487 21.00 14.90 -21.49
N LYS A 488 21.29 13.73 -22.07
CA LYS A 488 21.58 13.54 -23.49
C LYS A 488 20.32 13.48 -24.37
N GLY A 489 19.19 13.12 -23.81
CA GLY A 489 17.89 13.04 -24.49
C GLY A 489 17.14 14.37 -24.52
N THR A 490 17.63 15.37 -23.78
CA THR A 490 17.15 16.75 -23.78
C THR A 490 17.85 17.58 -24.83
#